data_0dcea20d7672215250fbced4aa779b58
#
_entry.id   0dcea20d7672215250fbced4aa779b58
#
_cell.length_a   1.000
_cell.length_b   1.000
_cell.length_c   1.000
_cell.angle_alpha   90.00
_cell.angle_beta   90.00
_cell.angle_gamma   90.00
#
_symmetry.space_group_name_H-M   'P 1'
#
loop_
_entity.id
_entity.type
_entity.pdbx_description
1 polymer ?
#
loop_
_entity_poly.entity_id
_entity_poly.type
_entity_poly.pdbx_seq_one_letter_code
_entity_poly.pdbx_strand_id
1 'polypeptide(L)'
;MPPLTDPERSRCYLNALANWRYDGFIVFMKDAVRWLRAELPDPSLRELGRLLYEHVEANGCTCVDEQIETREGWRDRHPFHHDIRMPVAGRLIYFETRLIYRDPGDPDDPLIQVVNAHDA
;
A
#
# COMPACT_ATOMS: atom_id res chain seq x y z
N MET A 1 6.24 -12.71 10.08
CA MET A 1 5.18 -11.81 9.59
C MET A 1 4.38 -12.55 8.54
N PRO A 2 3.07 -12.71 8.69
CA PRO A 2 2.30 -13.49 7.74
C PRO A 2 2.21 -12.76 6.39
N PRO A 3 2.54 -13.44 5.29
CA PRO A 3 2.40 -12.84 3.96
C PRO A 3 0.93 -12.76 3.53
N LEU A 4 0.63 -11.86 2.61
CA LEU A 4 -0.70 -11.75 2.00
C LEU A 4 -0.91 -12.93 1.05
N THR A 5 -1.67 -13.92 1.49
CA THR A 5 -1.92 -15.16 0.74
C THR A 5 -3.39 -15.39 0.41
N ASP A 6 -4.32 -14.68 1.03
CA ASP A 6 -5.73 -14.81 0.69
C ASP A 6 -5.95 -14.46 -0.78
N PRO A 7 -6.52 -15.36 -1.60
CA PRO A 7 -6.61 -15.15 -3.05
C PRO A 7 -7.41 -13.90 -3.43
N GLU A 8 -8.51 -13.64 -2.75
CA GLU A 8 -9.35 -12.50 -3.07
C GLU A 8 -8.70 -11.17 -2.66
N ARG A 9 -8.17 -11.09 -1.45
CA ARG A 9 -7.47 -9.88 -1.01
C ARG A 9 -6.21 -9.62 -1.83
N SER A 10 -5.48 -10.66 -2.21
CA SER A 10 -4.31 -10.54 -3.10
C SER A 10 -4.72 -9.97 -4.45
N ARG A 11 -5.79 -10.50 -5.04
CA ARG A 11 -6.31 -10.02 -6.32
C ARG A 11 -6.72 -8.55 -6.23
N CYS A 12 -7.47 -8.18 -5.21
CA CYS A 12 -7.92 -6.80 -5.02
C CYS A 12 -6.75 -5.85 -4.77
N TYR A 13 -5.78 -6.27 -3.96
CA TYR A 13 -4.60 -5.48 -3.66
C TYR A 13 -3.80 -5.18 -4.93
N LEU A 14 -3.49 -6.22 -5.70
CA LEU A 14 -2.74 -6.05 -6.94
C LEU A 14 -3.52 -5.25 -7.98
N ASN A 15 -4.84 -5.45 -8.05
CA ASN A 15 -5.69 -4.69 -8.98
C ASN A 15 -5.66 -3.19 -8.67
N ALA A 16 -5.74 -2.80 -7.39
CA ALA A 16 -5.64 -1.41 -7.01
C ALA A 16 -4.26 -0.83 -7.39
N LEU A 17 -3.18 -1.54 -7.10
CA LEU A 17 -1.84 -1.10 -7.49
C LEU A 17 -1.67 -0.99 -9.01
N ALA A 18 -2.28 -1.90 -9.77
CA ALA A 18 -2.21 -1.89 -11.24
C ALA A 18 -2.83 -0.64 -11.86
N ASN A 19 -3.72 0.02 -11.14
CA ASN A 19 -4.37 1.27 -11.56
C ASN A 19 -3.61 2.52 -11.10
N TRP A 20 -2.32 2.42 -10.84
CA TRP A 20 -1.50 3.53 -10.33
C TRP A 20 -1.52 4.78 -11.20
N ARG A 21 -1.79 4.62 -12.51
CA ARG A 21 -1.86 5.75 -13.47
C ARG A 21 -3.07 6.65 -13.25
N TYR A 22 -4.11 6.11 -12.61
CA TYR A 22 -5.37 6.82 -12.43
C TYR A 22 -5.47 7.35 -11.00
N ASP A 23 -6.01 8.56 -10.87
CA ASP A 23 -6.19 9.17 -9.56
C ASP A 23 -7.15 8.35 -8.69
N GLY A 24 -6.87 8.30 -7.41
CA GLY A 24 -7.76 7.69 -6.43
C GLY A 24 -7.57 6.20 -6.19
N PHE A 25 -6.67 5.52 -6.88
CA PHE A 25 -6.39 4.09 -6.64
C PHE A 25 -5.25 3.85 -5.66
N ILE A 26 -4.25 4.73 -5.65
CA ILE A 26 -3.19 4.74 -4.63
C ILE A 26 -3.19 6.14 -4.02
N VAL A 27 -3.67 6.23 -2.78
CA VAL A 27 -3.86 7.50 -2.08
C VAL A 27 -2.84 7.60 -0.97
N PHE A 28 -1.94 8.59 -1.06
CA PHE A 28 -0.95 8.83 -0.03
C PHE A 28 -1.53 9.75 1.04
N MET A 29 -1.55 9.27 2.28
CA MET A 29 -2.06 10.03 3.40
C MET A 29 -1.04 11.06 3.87
N LYS A 30 -1.51 12.02 4.65
CA LYS A 30 -0.74 13.20 5.06
C LYS A 30 0.63 12.87 5.67
N ASP A 31 0.68 11.92 6.59
CA ASP A 31 1.94 11.57 7.27
C ASP A 31 2.94 10.91 6.33
N ALA A 32 2.45 10.05 5.43
CA ALA A 32 3.29 9.45 4.40
C ALA A 32 3.86 10.52 3.46
N VAL A 33 3.01 11.44 3.00
CA VAL A 33 3.41 12.52 2.10
C VAL A 33 4.49 13.38 2.76
N ARG A 34 4.30 13.73 4.03
CA ARG A 34 5.26 14.57 4.76
C ARG A 34 6.63 13.92 4.80
N TRP A 35 6.71 12.66 5.17
CA TRP A 35 7.98 11.95 5.25
C TRP A 35 8.62 11.79 3.87
N LEU A 36 7.83 11.37 2.87
CA LEU A 36 8.32 11.15 1.51
C LEU A 36 8.88 12.43 0.88
N ARG A 37 8.20 13.56 1.05
CA ARG A 37 8.68 14.83 0.52
C ARG A 37 9.97 15.31 1.19
N ALA A 38 10.13 15.01 2.49
CA ALA A 38 11.34 15.37 3.22
C ALA A 38 12.51 14.48 2.88
N GLU A 39 12.29 13.17 2.73
CA GLU A 39 13.34 12.16 2.63
C GLU A 39 13.59 11.65 1.21
N LEU A 40 12.57 11.64 0.36
CA LEU A 40 12.64 11.17 -1.02
C LEU A 40 11.98 12.20 -1.95
N PRO A 41 12.54 13.40 -2.11
CA PRO A 41 11.89 14.46 -2.87
C PRO A 41 11.85 14.22 -4.39
N ASP A 42 12.77 13.43 -4.93
CA ASP A 42 12.89 13.25 -6.38
C ASP A 42 11.74 12.44 -7.01
N PRO A 43 11.36 11.25 -6.49
CA PRO A 43 10.23 10.55 -7.09
C PRO A 43 8.91 11.24 -6.73
N SER A 44 8.07 11.44 -7.74
CA SER A 44 6.70 11.90 -7.51
C SER A 44 5.89 10.82 -6.79
N LEU A 45 4.74 11.20 -6.22
CA LEU A 45 3.85 10.21 -5.60
C LEU A 45 3.33 9.19 -6.64
N ARG A 46 3.05 9.65 -7.86
CA ARG A 46 2.65 8.75 -8.95
C ARG A 46 3.76 7.76 -9.30
N GLU A 47 5.00 8.22 -9.35
CA GLU A 47 6.15 7.35 -9.59
C GLU A 47 6.32 6.33 -8.47
N LEU A 48 6.13 6.74 -7.22
CA LEU A 48 6.14 5.81 -6.09
C LEU A 48 5.02 4.76 -6.20
N GLY A 49 3.85 5.17 -6.66
CA GLY A 49 2.75 4.24 -6.94
C GLY A 49 3.13 3.20 -7.98
N ARG A 50 3.77 3.63 -9.07
CA ARG A 50 4.29 2.72 -10.10
C ARG A 50 5.32 1.74 -9.53
N LEU A 51 6.24 2.23 -8.71
CA LEU A 51 7.26 1.39 -8.08
C LEU A 51 6.65 0.36 -7.13
N LEU A 52 5.64 0.73 -6.36
CA LEU A 52 4.91 -0.21 -5.51
C LEU A 52 4.27 -1.32 -6.37
N TYR A 53 3.60 -0.96 -7.44
CA TYR A 53 2.99 -1.93 -8.34
C TYR A 53 4.03 -2.88 -8.94
N GLU A 54 5.10 -2.34 -9.50
CA GLU A 54 6.14 -3.15 -10.14
C GLU A 54 6.82 -4.09 -9.15
N HIS A 55 7.04 -3.63 -7.92
CA HIS A 55 7.62 -4.46 -6.86
C HIS A 55 6.72 -5.66 -6.52
N VAL A 56 5.44 -5.40 -6.32
CA VAL A 56 4.49 -6.47 -5.95
C VAL A 56 4.25 -7.41 -7.14
N GLU A 57 4.15 -6.87 -8.35
CA GLU A 57 3.98 -7.71 -9.55
C GLU A 57 5.18 -8.64 -9.75
N ALA A 58 6.39 -8.12 -9.60
CA ALA A 58 7.60 -8.91 -9.81
C ALA A 58 7.83 -9.99 -8.75
N ASN A 59 7.42 -9.73 -7.51
CA ASN A 59 7.69 -10.61 -6.37
C ASN A 59 6.48 -11.42 -5.91
N GLY A 60 5.28 -11.09 -6.40
CA GLY A 60 4.03 -11.68 -5.95
C GLY A 60 3.53 -11.02 -4.65
N CYS A 61 2.26 -11.20 -4.34
CA CYS A 61 1.65 -10.60 -3.14
C CYS A 61 2.22 -11.15 -1.84
N THR A 62 2.96 -12.25 -1.87
CA THR A 62 3.64 -12.78 -0.69
C THR A 62 4.76 -11.87 -0.17
N CYS A 63 5.20 -10.89 -0.96
CA CYS A 63 6.13 -9.85 -0.48
C CYS A 63 5.43 -8.79 0.38
N VAL A 64 4.10 -8.80 0.42
CA VAL A 64 3.28 -7.91 1.26
C VAL A 64 2.98 -8.63 2.56
N ASP A 65 3.30 -8.03 3.70
CA ASP A 65 2.96 -8.58 5.02
C ASP A 65 1.55 -8.15 5.39
N GLU A 66 0.68 -9.11 5.69
CA GLU A 66 -0.69 -8.84 6.16
C GLU A 66 -0.71 -8.90 7.68
N GLN A 67 -0.94 -7.76 8.33
CA GLN A 67 -0.97 -7.60 9.78
C GLN A 67 -2.39 -7.35 10.25
N ILE A 68 -2.75 -7.95 11.39
CA ILE A 68 -4.02 -7.62 12.05
C ILE A 68 -3.92 -6.21 12.60
N GLU A 69 -4.91 -5.36 12.28
CA GLU A 69 -4.99 -4.01 12.80
C GLU A 69 -5.41 -4.05 14.27
N THR A 70 -4.59 -3.47 15.14
CA THR A 70 -4.83 -3.45 16.58
C THR A 70 -5.15 -2.05 17.11
N ARG A 71 -4.96 -1.02 16.29
CA ARG A 71 -5.17 0.37 16.71
C ARG A 71 -6.67 0.64 16.91
N GLU A 72 -6.99 1.17 18.08
CA GLU A 72 -8.35 1.54 18.42
C GLU A 72 -8.90 2.57 17.43
N GLY A 73 -10.16 2.39 17.02
CA GLY A 73 -10.80 3.24 16.02
C GLY A 73 -10.57 2.80 14.57
N TRP A 74 -9.54 2.01 14.31
CA TRP A 74 -9.24 1.51 12.96
C TRP A 74 -9.59 0.04 12.79
N ARG A 75 -9.38 -0.78 13.82
CA ARG A 75 -9.59 -2.24 13.78
C ARG A 75 -11.02 -2.65 13.42
N ASP A 76 -11.99 -1.82 13.73
CA ASP A 76 -13.41 -2.11 13.44
C ASP A 76 -13.77 -1.86 11.98
N ARG A 77 -13.03 -0.97 11.31
CA ARG A 77 -13.25 -0.61 9.90
C ARG A 77 -12.30 -1.34 8.97
N HIS A 78 -11.08 -1.58 9.43
CA HIS A 78 -10.00 -2.13 8.64
C HIS A 78 -9.33 -3.23 9.44
N PRO A 79 -9.74 -4.51 9.22
CA PRO A 79 -9.22 -5.62 10.02
C PRO A 79 -7.73 -5.86 9.82
N PHE A 80 -7.15 -5.37 8.69
CA PHE A 80 -5.74 -5.57 8.38
C PHE A 80 -5.08 -4.27 7.93
N HIS A 81 -3.77 -4.19 8.14
CA HIS A 81 -2.92 -3.31 7.34
C HIS A 81 -1.92 -4.16 6.58
N HIS A 82 -1.41 -3.62 5.48
CA HIS A 82 -0.55 -4.35 4.57
C HIS A 82 0.76 -3.60 4.41
N ASP A 83 1.86 -4.24 4.74
CA ASP A 83 3.17 -3.61 4.81
C ASP A 83 4.06 -4.08 3.67
N ILE A 84 4.72 -3.13 3.02
CA ILE A 84 5.67 -3.40 1.95
C ILE A 84 7.01 -2.79 2.33
N ARG A 85 8.08 -3.57 2.15
CA ARG A 85 9.44 -3.08 2.21
C ARG A 85 10.05 -3.20 0.83
N MET A 86 10.50 -2.08 0.26
CA MET A 86 11.12 -2.09 -1.05
C MET A 86 12.23 -1.05 -1.17
N PRO A 87 13.22 -1.29 -2.04
CA PRO A 87 14.26 -0.30 -2.27
C PRO A 87 13.75 0.86 -3.11
N VAL A 88 14.04 2.07 -2.68
CA VAL A 88 13.78 3.31 -3.43
C VAL A 88 15.01 4.19 -3.28
N ALA A 89 15.60 4.62 -4.41
CA ALA A 89 16.77 5.50 -4.42
C ALA A 89 17.92 5.00 -3.54
N GLY A 90 18.16 3.69 -3.53
CA GLY A 90 19.24 3.08 -2.77
C GLY A 90 18.96 2.89 -1.28
N ARG A 91 17.75 3.18 -0.82
CA ARG A 91 17.31 3.00 0.56
C ARG A 91 16.21 1.96 0.64
N LEU A 92 16.21 1.15 1.68
CA LEU A 92 15.08 0.26 1.93
C LEU A 92 14.01 1.03 2.70
N ILE A 93 12.82 1.15 2.09
CA ILE A 93 11.72 1.93 2.63
C ILE A 93 10.58 1.00 3.05
N TYR A 94 10.02 1.27 4.21
CA TYR A 94 8.83 0.62 4.72
C TYR A 94 7.61 1.48 4.38
N PHE A 95 6.59 0.85 3.79
CA PHE A 95 5.30 1.48 3.52
C PHE A 95 4.22 0.73 4.28
N GLU A 96 3.49 1.44 5.12
CA GLU A 96 2.28 0.91 5.74
C GLU A 96 1.11 1.28 4.85
N THR A 97 0.37 0.28 4.36
CA THR A 97 -0.77 0.50 3.47
C THR A 97 -2.03 -0.15 4.02
N ARG A 98 -3.18 0.22 3.47
CA ARG A 98 -4.46 -0.42 3.72
C ARG A 98 -5.19 -0.66 2.41
N LEU A 99 -5.78 -1.84 2.30
CA LEU A 99 -6.71 -2.16 1.21
C LEU A 99 -8.09 -1.68 1.61
N ILE A 100 -8.66 -0.80 0.82
CA ILE A 100 -9.95 -0.18 1.10
C ILE A 100 -10.88 -0.40 -0.10
N TYR A 101 -12.15 -0.64 0.17
CA TYR A 101 -13.18 -0.69 -0.85
C TYR A 101 -13.99 0.60 -0.77
N ARG A 102 -14.09 1.33 -1.89
CA ARG A 102 -14.86 2.59 -1.96
C ARG A 102 -16.31 2.38 -1.58
N ASP A 103 -16.87 1.28 -2.10
CA ASP A 103 -18.17 0.78 -1.71
C ASP A 103 -17.95 -0.52 -0.94
N PRO A 104 -18.31 -0.60 0.34
CA PRO A 104 -18.11 -1.81 1.14
C PRO A 104 -18.76 -3.07 0.55
N GLY A 105 -19.77 -2.90 -0.30
CA GLY A 105 -20.44 -4.00 -0.98
C GLY A 105 -19.81 -4.39 -2.32
N ASP A 106 -18.79 -3.67 -2.79
CA ASP A 106 -18.21 -3.88 -4.11
C ASP A 106 -16.70 -4.16 -4.01
N PRO A 107 -16.30 -5.45 -4.03
CA PRO A 107 -14.88 -5.80 -4.02
C PRO A 107 -14.15 -5.49 -5.33
N ASP A 108 -14.86 -5.08 -6.38
CA ASP A 108 -14.27 -4.77 -7.67
C ASP A 108 -13.81 -3.31 -7.80
N ASP A 109 -13.99 -2.50 -6.76
CA ASP A 109 -13.53 -1.11 -6.72
C ASP A 109 -12.59 -0.85 -5.53
N PRO A 110 -11.44 -1.55 -5.46
CA PRO A 110 -10.48 -1.37 -4.37
C PRO A 110 -9.58 -0.17 -4.60
N LEU A 111 -9.09 0.39 -3.48
CA LEU A 111 -7.99 1.36 -3.50
C LEU A 111 -6.99 1.02 -2.40
N ILE A 112 -5.79 1.56 -2.53
CA ILE A 112 -4.74 1.43 -1.53
C ILE A 112 -4.52 2.80 -0.89
N GLN A 113 -4.60 2.88 0.43
CA GLN A 113 -4.12 4.04 1.17
C GLN A 113 -2.70 3.76 1.66
N VAL A 114 -1.77 4.62 1.32
CA VAL A 114 -0.43 4.62 1.92
C VAL A 114 -0.50 5.49 3.16
N VAL A 115 -0.54 4.85 4.31
CA VAL A 115 -0.80 5.50 5.59
C VAL A 115 0.45 6.12 6.17
N ASN A 116 1.58 5.42 6.04
CA ASN A 116 2.85 5.85 6.60
C ASN A 116 4.01 5.33 5.74
N ALA A 117 5.14 6.01 5.83
CA ALA A 117 6.38 5.60 5.20
C ALA A 117 7.56 6.03 6.07
N HIS A 118 8.59 5.20 6.13
CA HIS A 118 9.84 5.52 6.83
C HIS A 118 10.93 4.54 6.40
N ASP A 119 12.17 4.77 6.85
CA ASP A 119 13.24 3.79 6.63
C ASP A 119 12.89 2.46 7.33
N ALA A 120 13.13 1.38 6.60
CA ALA A 120 12.88 0.05 7.13
C ALA A 120 13.93 -0.40 8.13
#